data_8cb4c6d4107f19567355e5c71f537276
#
_entry.id   8cb4c6d4107f19567355e5c71f537276
#
_cell.length_a   1.000
_cell.length_b   1.000
_cell.length_c   1.000
_cell.angle_alpha   90.00
_cell.angle_beta   90.00
_cell.angle_gamma   90.00
#
_symmetry.space_group_name_H-M   'P 1'
#
loop_
_entity.id
_entity.type
_entity.pdbx_description
1 polymer ?
#
loop_
_entity_poly.entity_id
_entity_poly.type
_entity_poly.pdbx_seq_one_letter_code
_entity_poly.pdbx_strand_id
1 'polypeptide(L)'
;QKQKERQLILSKILPTDQLVLLDDKGKHFTSIEFSEYLQKKMNTGLKQLVFVIGGPYGFSEQVYKKANGKISLSKMTFSHQMIRLFFIEQLYRGFTILKNEPYHHE
;
A
#
# COMPACT_ATOMS: atom_id res chain seq x y z
N GLN A 1 11.85 -12.21 13.91
CA GLN A 1 11.92 -11.27 12.81
C GLN A 1 10.66 -10.44 12.65
N LYS A 2 9.51 -11.06 12.79
CA LYS A 2 8.26 -10.30 12.78
C LYS A 2 8.19 -9.26 13.89
N GLN A 3 8.79 -9.55 15.03
CA GLN A 3 8.78 -8.62 16.15
C GLN A 3 9.66 -7.40 15.89
N LYS A 4 10.80 -7.58 15.24
CA LYS A 4 11.65 -6.44 14.87
C LYS A 4 10.97 -5.58 13.84
N GLU A 5 10.35 -6.19 12.83
CA GLU A 5 9.58 -5.46 11.82
C GLU A 5 8.44 -4.69 12.47
N ARG A 6 7.72 -5.33 13.38
CA ARG A 6 6.62 -4.71 14.10
C ARG A 6 7.08 -3.46 14.85
N GLN A 7 8.16 -3.57 15.62
CA GLN A 7 8.65 -2.44 16.40
C GLN A 7 9.09 -1.30 15.50
N LEU A 8 9.78 -1.62 14.40
CA LEU A 8 10.24 -0.61 13.48
C LEU A 8 9.07 0.11 12.80
N ILE A 9 8.08 -0.64 12.36
CA ILE A 9 6.90 -0.07 11.71
C ILE A 9 6.12 0.78 12.71
N LEU A 10 5.80 0.22 13.88
CA LEU A 10 4.95 0.92 14.84
C LEU A 10 5.63 2.16 15.42
N SER A 11 6.95 2.16 15.52
CA SER A 11 7.68 3.32 16.05
C SER A 11 7.67 4.50 15.08
N LYS A 12 7.48 4.24 13.78
CA LYS A 12 7.50 5.28 12.76
C LYS A 12 6.12 5.78 12.36
N ILE A 13 5.06 5.12 12.83
CA ILE A 13 3.68 5.48 12.48
C ILE A 13 3.10 6.32 13.59
N LEU A 14 2.67 7.53 13.23
CA LEU A 14 1.98 8.42 14.15
C LEU A 14 0.49 8.10 14.19
N PRO A 15 -0.20 8.45 15.28
CA PRO A 15 -1.66 8.20 15.35
C PRO A 15 -2.46 8.86 14.23
N THR A 16 -1.95 9.95 13.66
CA THR A 16 -2.62 10.67 12.56
C THR A 16 -2.31 10.09 11.19
N ASP A 17 -1.35 9.17 11.11
CA ASP A 17 -0.99 8.52 9.85
C ASP A 17 -1.94 7.38 9.55
N GLN A 18 -2.10 7.09 8.26
CA GLN A 18 -2.81 5.88 7.83
C GLN A 18 -1.79 4.88 7.31
N LEU A 19 -1.92 3.66 7.81
CA LEU A 19 -1.04 2.55 7.46
C LEU A 19 -1.78 1.57 6.56
N VAL A 20 -1.23 1.34 5.38
CA VAL A 20 -1.77 0.38 4.42
C VAL A 20 -0.72 -0.68 4.12
N LEU A 21 -1.09 -1.93 4.30
CA LEU A 21 -0.17 -3.04 4.09
C LEU A 21 -0.33 -3.60 2.68
N LEU A 22 0.81 -3.86 2.03
CA LEU A 22 0.82 -4.58 0.77
C LEU A 22 0.95 -6.07 1.10
N ASP A 23 -0.17 -6.78 0.97
CA ASP A 23 -0.31 -8.15 1.43
C ASP A 23 -1.15 -8.90 0.40
N ASP A 24 -0.75 -10.14 0.06
CA ASP A 24 -1.47 -10.94 -0.93
C ASP A 24 -2.91 -11.26 -0.50
N LYS A 25 -3.21 -11.13 0.78
CA LYS A 25 -4.55 -11.32 1.33
C LYS A 25 -5.38 -10.04 1.31
N GLY A 26 -4.81 -8.94 0.83
CA GLY A 26 -5.51 -7.66 0.78
C GLY A 26 -6.49 -7.57 -0.36
N LYS A 27 -7.18 -6.43 -0.42
CA LYS A 27 -8.14 -6.16 -1.47
C LYS A 27 -7.43 -5.94 -2.80
N HIS A 28 -7.99 -6.49 -3.87
CA HIS A 28 -7.47 -6.31 -5.22
C HIS A 28 -8.11 -5.09 -5.86
N PHE A 29 -7.32 -4.34 -6.62
CA PHE A 29 -7.79 -3.17 -7.34
C PHE A 29 -7.32 -3.25 -8.79
N THR A 30 -8.14 -2.76 -9.70
CA THR A 30 -7.64 -2.37 -11.02
C THR A 30 -6.84 -1.06 -10.86
N SER A 31 -6.09 -0.68 -11.89
CA SER A 31 -5.35 0.58 -11.83
C SER A 31 -6.28 1.78 -11.68
N ILE A 32 -7.44 1.75 -12.33
CA ILE A 32 -8.45 2.81 -12.20
C ILE A 32 -8.99 2.85 -10.76
N GLU A 33 -9.34 1.69 -10.21
CA GLU A 33 -9.84 1.62 -8.84
C GLU A 33 -8.80 2.10 -7.83
N PHE A 34 -7.52 1.78 -8.07
CA PHE A 34 -6.45 2.24 -7.20
C PHE A 34 -6.31 3.76 -7.25
N SER A 35 -6.45 4.36 -8.43
CA SER A 35 -6.41 5.83 -8.53
C SER A 35 -7.56 6.46 -7.74
N GLU A 36 -8.74 5.88 -7.80
CA GLU A 36 -9.89 6.35 -7.02
C GLU A 36 -9.65 6.21 -5.51
N TYR A 37 -9.02 5.09 -5.12
CA TYR A 37 -8.64 4.87 -3.73
C TYR A 37 -7.68 5.95 -3.24
N LEU A 38 -6.66 6.28 -4.04
CA LEU A 38 -5.73 7.35 -3.72
C LEU A 38 -6.45 8.69 -3.57
N GLN A 39 -7.36 8.99 -4.47
CA GLN A 39 -8.12 10.24 -4.43
C GLN A 39 -8.95 10.34 -3.15
N LYS A 40 -9.64 9.26 -2.79
CA LYS A 40 -10.42 9.24 -1.56
C LYS A 40 -9.54 9.47 -0.33
N LYS A 41 -8.38 8.83 -0.28
CA LYS A 41 -7.46 9.00 0.84
C LYS A 41 -6.96 10.44 0.93
N MET A 42 -6.62 11.04 -0.19
CA MET A 42 -6.18 12.45 -0.20
C MET A 42 -7.30 13.38 0.26
N ASN A 43 -8.54 13.07 -0.06
CA ASN A 43 -9.68 13.90 0.30
C ASN A 43 -10.06 13.82 1.78
N THR A 44 -9.53 12.85 2.53
CA THR A 44 -9.85 12.73 3.96
C THR A 44 -9.05 13.70 4.82
N GLY A 45 -8.12 14.44 4.23
CA GLY A 45 -7.30 15.39 4.99
C GLY A 45 -6.23 14.72 5.83
N LEU A 46 -5.93 13.44 5.60
CA LEU A 46 -4.87 12.77 6.32
C LEU A 46 -3.52 13.42 6.00
N LYS A 47 -2.60 13.38 6.96
CA LYS A 47 -1.30 14.01 6.79
C LYS A 47 -0.31 13.11 6.06
N GLN A 48 -0.41 11.80 6.28
CA GLN A 48 0.52 10.88 5.68
C GLN A 48 -0.15 9.53 5.44
N LEU A 49 0.06 8.98 4.26
CA LEU A 49 -0.38 7.64 3.91
C LEU A 49 0.88 6.79 3.75
N VAL A 50 1.01 5.76 4.58
CA VAL A 50 2.21 4.93 4.63
C VAL A 50 1.88 3.56 4.09
N PHE A 51 2.60 3.13 3.06
CA PHE A 51 2.49 1.79 2.50
C PHE A 51 3.69 0.96 2.96
N VAL A 52 3.42 -0.25 3.44
CA VAL A 52 4.49 -1.13 3.89
C VAL A 52 4.36 -2.47 3.19
N ILE A 53 5.48 -2.93 2.66
CA ILE A 53 5.56 -4.23 1.98
C ILE A 53 5.96 -5.27 3.02
N GLY A 54 5.17 -6.34 3.12
CA GLY A 54 5.45 -7.41 4.07
C GLY A 54 6.55 -8.34 3.60
N GLY A 55 7.19 -9.02 4.55
CA GLY A 55 8.15 -10.05 4.27
C GLY A 55 7.48 -11.36 3.88
N PRO A 56 8.28 -12.44 3.66
CA PRO A 56 7.72 -13.73 3.21
C PRO A 56 6.76 -14.37 4.19
N TYR A 57 6.81 -13.97 5.45
CA TYR A 57 5.93 -14.53 6.49
C TYR A 57 4.76 -13.60 6.83
N GLY A 58 4.57 -12.54 6.03
CA GLY A 58 3.54 -11.58 6.29
C GLY A 58 3.86 -10.64 7.45
N PHE A 59 2.82 -10.10 8.06
CA PHE A 59 2.96 -9.15 9.16
C PHE A 59 2.54 -9.79 10.48
N SER A 60 2.99 -9.21 11.60
CA SER A 60 2.53 -9.64 12.91
C SER A 60 1.07 -9.23 13.10
N GLU A 61 0.39 -9.89 14.04
CA GLU A 61 -0.98 -9.58 14.39
C GLU A 61 -1.17 -8.12 14.81
N GLN A 62 -0.20 -7.58 15.54
CA GLN A 62 -0.28 -6.20 16.01
C GLN A 62 -0.19 -5.21 14.87
N VAL A 63 0.62 -5.50 13.87
CA VAL A 63 0.68 -4.66 12.66
C VAL A 63 -0.65 -4.72 11.90
N TYR A 64 -1.22 -5.92 11.76
CA TYR A 64 -2.53 -6.05 11.12
C TYR A 64 -3.61 -5.26 11.85
N LYS A 65 -3.60 -5.27 13.18
CA LYS A 65 -4.58 -4.52 13.97
C LYS A 65 -4.41 -3.02 13.84
N LYS A 66 -3.17 -2.56 13.72
CA LYS A 66 -2.88 -1.13 13.55
C LYS A 66 -3.20 -0.63 12.16
N ALA A 67 -3.16 -1.52 11.16
CA ALA A 67 -3.30 -1.13 9.77
C ALA A 67 -4.72 -0.62 9.47
N ASN A 68 -4.80 0.39 8.64
CA ASN A 68 -6.06 0.97 8.16
C ASN A 68 -6.59 0.26 6.91
N GLY A 69 -5.77 -0.57 6.29
CA GLY A 69 -6.19 -1.35 5.14
C GLY A 69 -5.09 -2.25 4.63
N LYS A 70 -5.48 -3.12 3.73
CA LYS A 70 -4.56 -4.04 3.05
C LYS A 70 -4.89 -4.04 1.57
N ILE A 71 -3.84 -3.99 0.74
CA ILE A 71 -3.98 -4.00 -0.71
C ILE A 71 -3.13 -5.13 -1.25
N SER A 72 -3.67 -5.91 -2.18
CA SER A 72 -2.92 -6.93 -2.88
C SER A 72 -2.64 -6.48 -4.31
N LEU A 73 -1.38 -6.56 -4.71
CA LEU A 73 -0.98 -6.28 -6.09
C LEU A 73 -1.14 -7.52 -6.97
N SER A 74 -1.07 -8.71 -6.35
CA SER A 74 -1.18 -9.95 -7.09
C SER A 74 -1.36 -11.10 -6.11
N LYS A 75 -2.02 -12.16 -6.56
CA LYS A 75 -2.09 -13.42 -5.81
C LYS A 75 -0.80 -14.23 -5.96
N MET A 76 0.06 -13.85 -6.89
CA MET A 76 1.33 -14.52 -7.09
C MET A 76 2.36 -13.96 -6.12
N THR A 77 3.35 -14.78 -5.80
CA THR A 77 4.43 -14.39 -4.89
C THR A 77 5.57 -13.79 -5.68
N PHE A 78 6.03 -12.63 -5.26
CA PHE A 78 7.17 -11.94 -5.87
C PHE A 78 8.16 -11.59 -4.78
N SER A 79 9.42 -11.37 -5.19
CA SER A 79 10.43 -10.84 -4.27
C SER A 79 10.04 -9.45 -3.80
N HIS A 80 10.57 -9.03 -2.64
CA HIS A 80 10.37 -7.69 -2.10
C HIS A 80 10.73 -6.61 -3.12
N GLN A 81 11.84 -6.81 -3.80
CA GLN A 81 12.33 -5.82 -4.79
C GLN A 81 11.35 -5.67 -5.94
N MET A 82 10.78 -6.77 -6.42
CA MET A 82 9.83 -6.71 -7.52
C MET A 82 8.51 -6.08 -7.08
N ILE A 83 8.05 -6.41 -5.87
CA ILE A 83 6.81 -5.79 -5.34
C ILE A 83 6.99 -4.28 -5.20
N ARG A 84 8.16 -3.84 -4.72
CA ARG A 84 8.45 -2.41 -4.61
C ARG A 84 8.37 -1.73 -5.96
N LEU A 85 8.97 -2.34 -6.96
CA LEU A 85 8.98 -1.79 -8.31
C LEU A 85 7.56 -1.72 -8.89
N PHE A 86 6.79 -2.79 -8.77
CA PHE A 86 5.41 -2.82 -9.25
C PHE A 86 4.55 -1.78 -8.53
N PHE A 87 4.73 -1.64 -7.22
CA PHE A 87 3.94 -0.69 -6.46
C PHE A 87 4.26 0.75 -6.85
N ILE A 88 5.53 1.08 -7.02
CA ILE A 88 5.94 2.43 -7.44
C ILE A 88 5.37 2.74 -8.81
N GLU A 89 5.40 1.77 -9.73
CA GLU A 89 4.82 1.95 -11.06
C GLU A 89 3.31 2.20 -10.96
N GLN A 90 2.61 1.47 -10.11
CA GLN A 90 1.16 1.66 -9.95
C GLN A 90 0.83 2.99 -9.27
N LEU A 91 1.67 3.46 -8.34
CA LEU A 91 1.51 4.80 -7.78
C LEU A 91 1.63 5.87 -8.86
N TYR A 92 2.67 5.77 -9.68
CA TYR A 92 2.86 6.71 -10.77
C TYR A 92 1.66 6.67 -11.72
N ARG A 93 1.26 5.48 -12.12
CA ARG A 93 0.12 5.29 -13.02
C ARG A 93 -1.16 5.87 -12.42
N GLY A 94 -1.40 5.63 -11.13
CA GLY A 94 -2.57 6.18 -10.44
C GLY A 94 -2.61 7.70 -10.48
N PHE A 95 -1.50 8.35 -10.22
CA PHE A 95 -1.45 9.81 -10.28
C PHE A 95 -1.60 10.35 -11.70
N THR A 96 -1.07 9.66 -12.71
CA THR A 96 -1.29 10.08 -14.09
C THR A 96 -2.77 9.96 -14.48
N ILE A 97 -3.47 8.94 -14.02
CA ILE A 97 -4.90 8.80 -14.24
C ILE A 97 -5.65 9.99 -13.62
N LEU A 98 -5.32 10.34 -12.38
CA LEU A 98 -5.98 11.44 -11.68
C LEU A 98 -5.73 12.78 -12.36
N LYS A 99 -4.59 12.94 -13.03
CA LYS A 99 -4.24 14.16 -13.75
C LYS A 99 -4.68 14.13 -15.21
N ASN A 100 -5.36 13.09 -15.64
CA ASN A 100 -5.79 12.90 -17.03
C ASN A 100 -4.62 12.87 -18.02
N GLU A 101 -3.47 12.37 -17.59
CA GLU A 101 -2.33 12.20 -18.47
C GLU A 101 -2.46 10.91 -19.27
N PRO A 102 -1.93 10.83 -20.50
CA PRO A 102 -2.16 9.66 -21.39
C PRO A 102 -1.21 8.50 -21.13
N TYR A 103 -0.82 8.27 -19.90
CA TYR A 103 0.11 7.19 -19.55
C TYR A 103 -0.59 5.84 -19.50
N HIS A 104 -1.81 5.80 -18.91
CA HIS A 104 -2.56 4.57 -18.74
C HIS A 104 -3.48 4.30 -19.92
N HIS A 105 -3.42 3.10 -20.45
CA HIS A 105 -4.32 2.62 -21.51
C HIS A 105 -5.00 1.35 -21.03
N GLU A 106 -6.31 1.32 -21.10
CA GLU A 106 -7.09 0.11 -20.82
C GLU A 106 -7.46 -0.60 -22.10
#